data_d56e9365e9fcd9b401488c4f086c16d9
#
_entry.id   d56e9365e9fcd9b401488c4f086c16d9
#
_cell.length_a   1.000
_cell.length_b   1.000
_cell.length_c   1.000
_cell.angle_alpha   90.00
_cell.angle_beta   90.00
_cell.angle_gamma   90.00
#
_symmetry.space_group_name_H-M   'P 1'
#
loop_
_entity.id
_entity.type
_entity.pdbx_description
1 polymer ?
#
loop_
_entity_poly.entity_id
_entity_poly.type
_entity_poly.pdbx_seq_one_letter_code
_entity_poly.pdbx_strand_id
1 'polypeptide(L)'
;MTPYIVVFMISIGLFALSDRVKYTQRKPIVIITVMALCLLAGMRAVGVGTDTRVYLMPVYEAAKRSHSIGEYLNSSFHAFTWTTDYVKDMEPLFPLLVLIVTKITGSLYCVQTILELCVILPLYVAVRKDKNTSLGMAMFVFCMAFYNPSMNMMRQSIAMSLGVLGFEYWKNAEKKNSFICVIIAFLFHTSSLLILLIYLLYDYIVKGTTLSITGNNVSKRNETPRMLISMGIGFVVMIMMSAIVSALSAVGFGEYVSYVTGKLVFMPNQLLIRIPQIILIIWSYRYLRKDGEDISFFLVMEVYAVLFSQFTSVSGYGGRIALYFAIFEVLVISQAMSALKPRKSGIIIRPLIIGYYMFYWWYYFVFVGAHQTVPYIFMR
;
A
#
# COMPACT_ATOMS: atom_id res chain seq x y z
N MET A 1 9.00 -11.94 -16.99
CA MET A 1 9.02 -10.47 -17.17
C MET A 1 7.98 -9.98 -18.18
N THR A 2 7.93 -10.56 -19.39
CA THR A 2 7.01 -10.14 -20.46
C THR A 2 5.54 -9.94 -20.06
N PRO A 3 4.87 -10.85 -19.28
CA PRO A 3 3.48 -10.65 -18.91
C PRO A 3 3.23 -9.34 -18.15
N TYR A 4 4.12 -8.97 -17.21
CA TYR A 4 4.04 -7.69 -16.50
C TYR A 4 4.12 -6.50 -17.46
N ILE A 5 5.14 -6.47 -18.33
CA ILE A 5 5.36 -5.35 -19.24
C ILE A 5 4.13 -5.16 -20.12
N VAL A 6 3.62 -6.22 -20.72
CA VAL A 6 2.46 -6.15 -21.64
C VAL A 6 1.22 -5.65 -20.89
N VAL A 7 0.87 -6.29 -19.78
CA VAL A 7 -0.34 -5.94 -19.02
C VAL A 7 -0.23 -4.54 -18.41
N PHE A 8 0.93 -4.15 -17.86
CA PHE A 8 1.14 -2.82 -17.31
C PHE A 8 1.04 -1.73 -18.38
N MET A 9 1.69 -1.90 -19.54
CA MET A 9 1.61 -0.92 -20.62
C MET A 9 0.17 -0.71 -21.11
N ILE A 10 -0.55 -1.81 -21.35
CA ILE A 10 -1.96 -1.76 -21.77
C ILE A 10 -2.81 -1.11 -20.68
N SER A 11 -2.69 -1.55 -19.43
CA SER A 11 -3.51 -1.07 -18.31
C SER A 11 -3.29 0.41 -18.04
N ILE A 12 -2.04 0.86 -17.99
CA ILE A 12 -1.70 2.28 -17.75
C ILE A 12 -2.22 3.14 -18.90
N GLY A 13 -2.07 2.67 -20.15
CA GLY A 13 -2.60 3.37 -21.33
C GLY A 13 -4.13 3.50 -21.29
N LEU A 14 -4.84 2.42 -20.92
CA LEU A 14 -6.30 2.43 -20.80
C LEU A 14 -6.79 3.30 -19.63
N PHE A 15 -6.10 3.29 -18.46
CA PHE A 15 -6.41 4.21 -17.38
C PHE A 15 -6.20 5.68 -17.81
N ALA A 16 -5.11 5.99 -18.51
CA ALA A 16 -4.87 7.33 -19.02
C ALA A 16 -5.91 7.74 -20.10
N LEU A 17 -6.37 6.80 -20.91
CA LEU A 17 -7.47 7.02 -21.84
C LEU A 17 -8.78 7.29 -21.10
N SER A 18 -9.06 6.56 -20.03
CA SER A 18 -10.27 6.73 -19.21
C SER A 18 -10.39 8.12 -18.59
N ASP A 19 -9.27 8.82 -18.37
CA ASP A 19 -9.26 10.21 -17.90
C ASP A 19 -9.73 11.22 -18.97
N ARG A 20 -9.68 10.83 -20.26
CA ARG A 20 -9.97 11.70 -21.40
C ARG A 20 -11.34 11.47 -22.05
N VAL A 21 -11.95 10.32 -21.80
CA VAL A 21 -13.23 9.94 -22.43
C VAL A 21 -14.43 10.34 -21.58
N LYS A 22 -15.62 10.38 -22.19
CA LYS A 22 -16.89 10.66 -21.51
C LYS A 22 -17.23 9.58 -20.47
N TYR A 23 -17.99 9.94 -19.45
CA TYR A 23 -18.36 9.06 -18.35
C TYR A 23 -18.93 7.70 -18.78
N THR A 24 -19.78 7.69 -19.81
CA THR A 24 -20.39 6.46 -20.35
C THR A 24 -19.39 5.48 -20.93
N GLN A 25 -18.33 5.98 -21.56
CA GLN A 25 -17.25 5.16 -22.15
C GLN A 25 -16.19 4.76 -21.12
N ARG A 26 -16.09 5.50 -20.01
CA ARG A 26 -15.09 5.27 -18.96
C ARG A 26 -15.31 3.95 -18.24
N LYS A 27 -16.56 3.63 -17.87
CA LYS A 27 -16.88 2.44 -17.07
C LYS A 27 -16.34 1.14 -17.69
N PRO A 28 -16.65 0.80 -18.97
CA PRO A 28 -16.15 -0.44 -19.55
C PRO A 28 -14.62 -0.46 -19.66
N ILE A 29 -13.98 0.66 -19.98
CA ILE A 29 -12.51 0.74 -20.05
C ILE A 29 -11.91 0.41 -18.69
N VAL A 30 -12.41 1.00 -17.60
CA VAL A 30 -11.91 0.76 -16.25
C VAL A 30 -12.14 -0.68 -15.81
N ILE A 31 -13.33 -1.25 -16.07
CA ILE A 31 -13.63 -2.65 -15.72
C ILE A 31 -12.65 -3.59 -16.43
N ILE A 32 -12.46 -3.44 -17.73
CA ILE A 32 -11.52 -4.27 -18.52
C ILE A 32 -10.11 -4.12 -17.95
N THR A 33 -9.69 -2.90 -17.62
CA THR A 33 -8.33 -2.62 -17.16
C THR A 33 -8.08 -3.19 -15.76
N VAL A 34 -9.02 -3.00 -14.84
CA VAL A 34 -8.95 -3.59 -13.49
C VAL A 34 -8.91 -5.11 -13.59
N MET A 35 -9.79 -5.70 -14.40
CA MET A 35 -9.82 -7.16 -14.59
C MET A 35 -8.52 -7.68 -15.21
N ALA A 36 -7.90 -6.97 -16.15
CA ALA A 36 -6.62 -7.39 -16.72
C ALA A 36 -5.51 -7.48 -15.65
N LEU A 37 -5.41 -6.50 -14.75
CA LEU A 37 -4.47 -6.55 -13.63
C LEU A 37 -4.82 -7.66 -12.63
N CYS A 38 -6.09 -7.81 -12.28
CA CYS A 38 -6.54 -8.87 -11.37
C CYS A 38 -6.28 -10.27 -11.96
N LEU A 39 -6.52 -10.47 -13.25
CA LEU A 39 -6.25 -11.73 -13.92
C LEU A 39 -4.74 -12.02 -14.02
N LEU A 40 -3.91 -11.00 -14.25
CA LEU A 40 -2.45 -11.18 -14.18
C LEU A 40 -2.04 -11.70 -12.80
N ALA A 41 -2.59 -11.17 -11.72
CA ALA A 41 -2.32 -11.71 -10.39
C ALA A 41 -2.94 -13.11 -10.19
N GLY A 42 -4.15 -13.32 -10.71
CA GLY A 42 -4.90 -14.58 -10.58
C GLY A 42 -4.24 -15.77 -11.26
N MET A 43 -3.65 -15.56 -12.44
CA MET A 43 -3.09 -16.62 -13.28
C MET A 43 -1.66 -17.03 -12.88
N ARG A 44 -1.08 -16.44 -11.83
CA ARG A 44 0.27 -16.77 -11.37
C ARG A 44 0.34 -18.13 -10.70
N ALA A 45 1.46 -18.82 -10.91
CA ALA A 45 1.76 -20.07 -10.20
C ALA A 45 1.99 -19.82 -8.71
N VAL A 46 1.78 -20.85 -7.89
CA VAL A 46 1.95 -20.82 -6.42
C VAL A 46 3.34 -20.36 -5.98
N GLY A 47 4.37 -20.58 -6.79
CA GLY A 47 5.73 -20.13 -6.52
C GLY A 47 6.00 -18.65 -6.80
N VAL A 48 5.04 -17.91 -7.37
CA VAL A 48 5.16 -16.46 -7.64
C VAL A 48 4.62 -15.69 -6.43
N GLY A 49 5.55 -15.13 -5.64
CA GLY A 49 5.27 -14.52 -4.35
C GLY A 49 5.25 -15.55 -3.20
N THR A 50 6.08 -15.34 -2.17
CA THR A 50 6.24 -16.30 -1.06
C THR A 50 4.97 -16.55 -0.28
N ASP A 51 4.17 -15.51 -0.01
CA ASP A 51 2.94 -15.63 0.77
C ASP A 51 1.88 -16.49 0.08
N THR A 52 1.92 -16.61 -1.26
CA THR A 52 1.03 -17.52 -1.98
C THR A 52 1.28 -18.96 -1.56
N ARG A 53 2.53 -19.38 -1.48
CA ARG A 53 2.92 -20.73 -1.07
C ARG A 53 2.76 -20.96 0.42
N VAL A 54 3.12 -19.97 1.24
CA VAL A 54 3.26 -20.10 2.69
C VAL A 54 1.91 -19.98 3.39
N TYR A 55 1.05 -19.08 2.92
CA TYR A 55 -0.23 -18.79 3.57
C TYR A 55 -1.45 -19.12 2.70
N LEU A 56 -1.49 -18.62 1.45
CA LEU A 56 -2.69 -18.75 0.64
C LEU A 56 -2.98 -20.19 0.26
N MET A 57 -1.97 -20.93 -0.21
CA MET A 57 -2.16 -22.32 -0.66
C MET A 57 -2.63 -23.25 0.47
N PRO A 58 -2.02 -23.27 1.67
CA PRO A 58 -2.52 -24.05 2.78
C PRO A 58 -3.97 -23.72 3.17
N VAL A 59 -4.32 -22.43 3.24
CA VAL A 59 -5.66 -21.98 3.60
C VAL A 59 -6.69 -22.37 2.52
N TYR A 60 -6.31 -22.24 1.23
CA TYR A 60 -7.13 -22.71 0.12
C TYR A 60 -7.38 -24.22 0.16
N GLU A 61 -6.36 -25.04 0.40
CA GLU A 61 -6.48 -26.48 0.51
C GLU A 61 -7.35 -26.88 1.71
N ALA A 62 -7.18 -26.22 2.86
CA ALA A 62 -8.04 -26.39 4.01
C ALA A 62 -9.50 -26.06 3.67
N ALA A 63 -9.75 -24.93 3.00
CA ALA A 63 -11.08 -24.54 2.56
C ALA A 63 -11.69 -25.57 1.60
N LYS A 64 -10.90 -26.15 0.71
CA LYS A 64 -11.36 -27.15 -0.27
C LYS A 64 -11.78 -28.45 0.40
N ARG A 65 -11.01 -28.94 1.38
CA ARG A 65 -11.20 -30.24 2.05
C ARG A 65 -12.25 -30.20 3.15
N SER A 66 -12.37 -29.07 3.88
CA SER A 66 -13.27 -29.00 5.04
C SER A 66 -14.76 -29.10 4.67
N HIS A 67 -15.52 -29.79 5.47
CA HIS A 67 -16.99 -29.95 5.34
C HIS A 67 -17.74 -28.98 6.26
N SER A 68 -17.10 -28.41 7.26
CA SER A 68 -17.68 -27.43 8.18
C SER A 68 -16.74 -26.24 8.43
N ILE A 69 -17.32 -25.11 8.90
CA ILE A 69 -16.54 -23.94 9.29
C ILE A 69 -15.59 -24.26 10.46
N GLY A 70 -16.06 -25.08 11.42
CA GLY A 70 -15.24 -25.49 12.57
C GLY A 70 -14.02 -26.32 12.16
N GLU A 71 -14.20 -27.27 11.24
CA GLU A 71 -13.09 -28.04 10.66
C GLU A 71 -12.10 -27.14 9.92
N TYR A 72 -12.61 -26.21 9.11
CA TYR A 72 -11.79 -25.24 8.39
C TYR A 72 -10.94 -24.39 9.34
N LEU A 73 -11.55 -23.77 10.34
CA LEU A 73 -10.87 -22.88 11.28
C LEU A 73 -9.83 -23.59 12.13
N ASN A 74 -10.04 -24.88 12.45
CA ASN A 74 -9.10 -25.70 13.20
C ASN A 74 -8.09 -26.44 12.32
N SER A 75 -8.11 -26.25 11.00
CA SER A 75 -7.10 -26.79 10.11
C SER A 75 -5.74 -26.16 10.40
N SER A 76 -4.72 -26.99 10.58
CA SER A 76 -3.34 -26.57 10.82
C SER A 76 -2.53 -26.55 9.52
N PHE A 77 -1.53 -25.68 9.50
CA PHE A 77 -0.52 -25.62 8.45
C PHE A 77 0.84 -25.16 9.02
N HIS A 78 1.87 -25.26 8.25
CA HIS A 78 3.21 -24.81 8.64
C HIS A 78 3.63 -23.64 7.74
N ALA A 79 3.55 -22.41 8.26
CA ALA A 79 4.12 -21.24 7.58
C ALA A 79 5.66 -21.35 7.55
N PHE A 80 6.22 -21.89 8.63
CA PHE A 80 7.65 -22.26 8.73
C PHE A 80 7.78 -23.69 9.26
N THR A 81 8.91 -24.33 9.02
CA THR A 81 9.14 -25.74 9.44
C THR A 81 9.06 -25.97 10.96
N TRP A 82 9.20 -24.89 11.73
CA TRP A 82 9.20 -24.91 13.21
C TRP A 82 7.92 -24.34 13.85
N THR A 83 6.93 -23.90 13.05
CA THR A 83 5.65 -23.41 13.57
C THR A 83 4.51 -24.32 13.14
N THR A 84 3.51 -24.42 13.99
CA THR A 84 2.19 -24.96 13.62
C THR A 84 1.20 -23.83 13.77
N ASP A 85 0.69 -23.36 12.64
CA ASP A 85 -0.25 -22.26 12.54
C ASP A 85 -1.64 -22.82 12.27
N TYR A 86 -2.69 -22.16 12.75
CA TYR A 86 -4.06 -22.53 12.46
C TYR A 86 -4.77 -21.43 11.66
N VAL A 87 -5.74 -21.84 10.85
CA VAL A 87 -6.53 -20.89 10.06
C VAL A 87 -7.25 -19.86 10.94
N LYS A 88 -7.72 -20.27 12.13
CA LYS A 88 -8.38 -19.39 13.11
C LYS A 88 -7.48 -18.31 13.71
N ASP A 89 -6.16 -18.50 13.67
CA ASP A 89 -5.18 -17.55 14.24
C ASP A 89 -4.85 -16.43 13.26
N MET A 90 -5.34 -16.51 12.02
CA MET A 90 -5.20 -15.47 11.02
C MET A 90 -6.28 -14.38 11.18
N GLU A 91 -6.00 -13.18 10.68
CA GLU A 91 -7.00 -12.11 10.64
C GLU A 91 -8.24 -12.55 9.84
N PRO A 92 -9.46 -12.38 10.40
CA PRO A 92 -10.63 -13.18 10.05
C PRO A 92 -11.14 -12.97 8.62
N LEU A 93 -10.99 -11.79 8.01
CA LEU A 93 -11.52 -11.53 6.68
C LEU A 93 -10.73 -12.25 5.57
N PHE A 94 -9.44 -12.50 5.77
CA PHE A 94 -8.64 -13.20 4.78
C PHE A 94 -9.09 -14.69 4.63
N PRO A 95 -9.11 -15.52 5.68
CA PRO A 95 -9.57 -16.89 5.56
C PRO A 95 -11.05 -16.97 5.18
N LEU A 96 -11.91 -16.06 5.66
CA LEU A 96 -13.31 -16.03 5.29
C LEU A 96 -13.49 -15.81 3.77
N LEU A 97 -12.77 -14.87 3.19
CA LEU A 97 -12.82 -14.60 1.75
C LEU A 97 -12.30 -15.80 0.96
N VAL A 98 -11.19 -16.41 1.39
CA VAL A 98 -10.66 -17.63 0.76
C VAL A 98 -11.68 -18.77 0.82
N LEU A 99 -12.31 -18.98 1.98
CA LEU A 99 -13.35 -20.00 2.14
C LEU A 99 -14.52 -19.80 1.17
N ILE A 100 -15.10 -18.59 1.17
CA ILE A 100 -16.27 -18.25 0.34
C ILE A 100 -15.95 -18.48 -1.14
N VAL A 101 -14.86 -17.90 -1.63
CA VAL A 101 -14.48 -17.99 -3.05
C VAL A 101 -14.15 -19.44 -3.42
N THR A 102 -13.45 -20.18 -2.56
CA THR A 102 -13.12 -21.59 -2.80
C THR A 102 -14.38 -22.45 -2.86
N LYS A 103 -15.33 -22.28 -1.94
CA LYS A 103 -16.58 -23.07 -1.93
C LYS A 103 -17.47 -22.78 -3.14
N ILE A 104 -17.46 -21.54 -3.66
CA ILE A 104 -18.26 -21.17 -4.84
C ILE A 104 -17.59 -21.65 -6.15
N THR A 105 -16.26 -21.50 -6.26
CA THR A 105 -15.57 -21.66 -7.56
C THR A 105 -14.68 -22.88 -7.64
N GLY A 106 -14.23 -23.44 -6.53
CA GLY A 106 -13.23 -24.50 -6.47
C GLY A 106 -11.85 -24.11 -7.01
N SER A 107 -11.63 -22.84 -7.34
CA SER A 107 -10.50 -22.38 -8.16
C SER A 107 -9.57 -21.43 -7.40
N LEU A 108 -8.28 -21.79 -7.31
CA LEU A 108 -7.25 -20.91 -6.77
C LEU A 108 -7.05 -19.65 -7.63
N TYR A 109 -7.24 -19.76 -8.95
CA TYR A 109 -7.22 -18.59 -9.85
C TYR A 109 -8.24 -17.53 -9.42
N CYS A 110 -9.47 -17.97 -9.12
CA CYS A 110 -10.52 -17.06 -8.67
C CYS A 110 -10.16 -16.42 -7.32
N VAL A 111 -9.61 -17.19 -6.39
CA VAL A 111 -9.19 -16.67 -5.09
C VAL A 111 -8.11 -15.59 -5.25
N GLN A 112 -7.06 -15.85 -6.02
CA GLN A 112 -6.00 -14.88 -6.28
C GLN A 112 -6.52 -13.63 -7.01
N THR A 113 -7.42 -13.81 -7.98
CA THR A 113 -8.04 -12.71 -8.74
C THR A 113 -8.87 -11.82 -7.82
N ILE A 114 -9.67 -12.39 -6.92
CA ILE A 114 -10.52 -11.64 -5.99
C ILE A 114 -9.68 -10.94 -4.91
N LEU A 115 -8.62 -11.58 -4.41
CA LEU A 115 -7.69 -10.92 -3.48
C LEU A 115 -7.05 -9.68 -4.10
N GLU A 116 -6.61 -9.76 -5.36
CA GLU A 116 -6.05 -8.60 -6.07
C GLU A 116 -7.12 -7.54 -6.38
N LEU A 117 -8.36 -7.94 -6.65
CA LEU A 117 -9.48 -7.01 -6.79
C LEU A 117 -9.72 -6.23 -5.49
N CYS A 118 -9.58 -6.89 -4.33
CA CYS A 118 -9.66 -6.22 -3.02
C CYS A 118 -8.53 -5.22 -2.78
N VAL A 119 -7.41 -5.31 -3.51
CA VAL A 119 -6.34 -4.29 -3.51
C VAL A 119 -6.67 -3.16 -4.48
N ILE A 120 -6.95 -3.51 -5.74
CA ILE A 120 -7.03 -2.51 -6.82
C ILE A 120 -8.31 -1.66 -6.71
N LEU A 121 -9.44 -2.25 -6.33
CA LEU A 121 -10.72 -1.54 -6.31
C LEU A 121 -10.78 -0.40 -5.28
N PRO A 122 -10.38 -0.58 -4.00
CA PRO A 122 -10.32 0.52 -3.04
C PRO A 122 -9.37 1.63 -3.50
N LEU A 123 -8.20 1.25 -4.05
CA LEU A 123 -7.23 2.22 -4.54
C LEU A 123 -7.77 3.02 -5.73
N TYR A 124 -8.43 2.35 -6.68
CA TYR A 124 -9.11 3.01 -7.81
C TYR A 124 -10.15 4.02 -7.31
N VAL A 125 -10.98 3.63 -6.35
CA VAL A 125 -12.00 4.52 -5.78
C VAL A 125 -11.36 5.72 -5.07
N ALA A 126 -10.28 5.50 -4.32
CA ALA A 126 -9.53 6.57 -3.66
C ALA A 126 -8.99 7.59 -4.67
N VAL A 127 -8.30 7.12 -5.71
CA VAL A 127 -7.76 7.95 -6.79
C VAL A 127 -8.88 8.74 -7.50
N ARG A 128 -10.05 8.15 -7.66
CA ARG A 128 -11.21 8.82 -8.28
C ARG A 128 -11.89 9.86 -7.38
N LYS A 129 -11.75 9.73 -6.06
CA LYS A 129 -12.22 10.74 -5.11
C LYS A 129 -11.31 11.95 -5.03
N ASP A 130 -10.03 11.77 -5.25
CA ASP A 130 -9.06 12.85 -5.35
C ASP A 130 -9.17 13.54 -6.72
N LYS A 131 -9.55 14.84 -6.71
CA LYS A 131 -9.85 15.59 -7.95
C LYS A 131 -8.60 15.95 -8.77
N ASN A 132 -7.44 16.00 -8.13
CA ASN A 132 -6.20 16.48 -8.72
C ASN A 132 -5.25 15.35 -9.15
N THR A 133 -5.67 14.11 -8.91
CA THR A 133 -4.93 12.90 -9.26
C THR A 133 -5.39 12.35 -10.62
N SER A 134 -4.44 12.19 -11.57
CA SER A 134 -4.67 11.47 -12.82
C SER A 134 -4.67 9.97 -12.57
N LEU A 135 -5.73 9.28 -12.97
CA LEU A 135 -5.85 7.82 -12.79
C LEU A 135 -4.71 7.07 -13.49
N GLY A 136 -4.39 7.47 -14.74
CA GLY A 136 -3.30 6.84 -15.49
C GLY A 136 -1.95 6.93 -14.77
N MET A 137 -1.61 8.10 -14.19
CA MET A 137 -0.36 8.29 -13.46
C MET A 137 -0.36 7.59 -12.09
N ALA A 138 -1.47 7.64 -11.37
CA ALA A 138 -1.61 6.95 -10.09
C ALA A 138 -1.44 5.43 -10.25
N MET A 139 -2.10 4.85 -11.25
CA MET A 139 -1.99 3.42 -11.54
C MET A 139 -0.62 3.05 -12.15
N PHE A 140 0.05 3.98 -12.82
CA PHE A 140 1.45 3.78 -13.20
C PHE A 140 2.35 3.62 -11.96
N VAL A 141 2.25 4.52 -10.98
CA VAL A 141 3.01 4.41 -9.73
C VAL A 141 2.67 3.11 -9.00
N PHE A 142 1.37 2.76 -8.91
CA PHE A 142 0.95 1.49 -8.31
C PHE A 142 1.58 0.28 -9.03
N CYS A 143 1.50 0.21 -10.35
CA CYS A 143 2.07 -0.90 -11.11
C CYS A 143 3.59 -1.02 -10.93
N MET A 144 4.31 0.12 -10.88
CA MET A 144 5.77 0.12 -10.77
C MET A 144 6.28 -0.14 -9.35
N ALA A 145 5.54 0.28 -8.30
CA ALA A 145 6.04 0.21 -6.92
C ALA A 145 5.28 -0.78 -6.02
N PHE A 146 3.98 -1.00 -6.24
CA PHE A 146 3.12 -1.69 -5.28
C PHE A 146 2.43 -2.96 -5.81
N TYR A 147 2.36 -3.16 -7.12
CA TYR A 147 1.70 -4.34 -7.70
C TYR A 147 2.45 -5.65 -7.38
N ASN A 148 3.78 -5.69 -7.50
CA ASN A 148 4.55 -6.87 -7.13
C ASN A 148 4.46 -7.16 -5.62
N PRO A 149 4.59 -6.17 -4.71
CA PRO A 149 4.27 -6.33 -3.30
C PRO A 149 2.86 -6.85 -3.02
N SER A 150 1.82 -6.43 -3.77
CA SER A 150 0.45 -6.90 -3.51
C SER A 150 0.27 -8.39 -3.73
N MET A 151 0.97 -8.97 -4.69
CA MET A 151 0.95 -10.40 -4.93
C MET A 151 1.67 -11.22 -3.83
N ASN A 152 2.54 -10.59 -3.06
CA ASN A 152 3.29 -11.25 -1.98
C ASN A 152 2.68 -10.95 -0.60
N MET A 153 2.45 -9.68 -0.27
CA MET A 153 1.89 -9.23 1.01
C MET A 153 0.39 -8.95 0.89
N MET A 154 -0.39 -9.94 0.44
CA MET A 154 -1.79 -9.79 0.04
C MET A 154 -2.64 -9.10 1.10
N ARG A 155 -2.61 -9.59 2.35
CA ARG A 155 -3.40 -9.05 3.47
C ARG A 155 -3.06 -7.59 3.77
N GLN A 156 -1.77 -7.29 3.88
CA GLN A 156 -1.28 -5.94 4.13
C GLN A 156 -1.60 -4.99 2.98
N SER A 157 -1.50 -5.45 1.73
CA SER A 157 -1.79 -4.62 0.55
C SER A 157 -3.26 -4.26 0.43
N ILE A 158 -4.17 -5.19 0.78
CA ILE A 158 -5.61 -4.89 0.91
C ILE A 158 -5.81 -3.81 1.97
N ALA A 159 -5.18 -3.97 3.14
CA ALA A 159 -5.30 -3.02 4.24
C ALA A 159 -4.74 -1.64 3.87
N MET A 160 -3.60 -1.57 3.17
CA MET A 160 -3.02 -0.30 2.69
C MET A 160 -3.94 0.40 1.68
N SER A 161 -4.52 -0.32 0.73
CA SER A 161 -5.45 0.25 -0.26
C SER A 161 -6.73 0.78 0.39
N LEU A 162 -7.28 0.06 1.36
CA LEU A 162 -8.39 0.54 2.19
C LEU A 162 -7.98 1.76 3.02
N GLY A 163 -6.72 1.81 3.48
CA GLY A 163 -6.16 2.97 4.17
C GLY A 163 -6.13 4.23 3.31
N VAL A 164 -5.74 4.11 2.03
CA VAL A 164 -5.78 5.25 1.10
C VAL A 164 -7.22 5.68 0.81
N LEU A 165 -8.14 4.73 0.64
CA LEU A 165 -9.57 5.04 0.45
C LEU A 165 -10.17 5.70 1.69
N GLY A 166 -9.90 5.17 2.87
CA GLY A 166 -10.34 5.73 4.13
C GLY A 166 -9.77 7.13 4.38
N PHE A 167 -8.53 7.40 3.94
CA PHE A 167 -7.93 8.73 3.97
C PHE A 167 -8.72 9.73 3.13
N GLU A 168 -9.11 9.37 1.91
CA GLU A 168 -9.93 10.24 1.07
C GLU A 168 -11.30 10.52 1.68
N TYR A 169 -11.92 9.55 2.35
CA TYR A 169 -13.12 9.79 3.15
C TYR A 169 -12.83 10.70 4.35
N TRP A 170 -11.71 10.51 5.05
CA TRP A 170 -11.32 11.33 6.20
C TRP A 170 -11.07 12.78 5.82
N LYS A 171 -10.37 13.01 4.71
CA LYS A 171 -10.10 14.33 4.15
C LYS A 171 -11.39 15.09 3.81
N ASN A 172 -12.37 14.38 3.27
CA ASN A 172 -13.67 14.93 2.88
C ASN A 172 -14.72 14.95 4.03
N ALA A 173 -14.31 14.78 5.28
CA ALA A 173 -15.17 14.74 6.47
C ALA A 173 -16.21 13.61 6.50
N GLU A 174 -16.09 12.60 5.65
CA GLU A 174 -16.93 11.40 5.63
C GLU A 174 -16.46 10.37 6.67
N LYS A 175 -16.44 10.75 7.94
CA LYS A 175 -15.82 9.98 9.04
C LYS A 175 -16.34 8.55 9.15
N LYS A 176 -17.66 8.34 8.99
CA LYS A 176 -18.28 7.01 9.03
C LYS A 176 -17.66 6.06 7.99
N ASN A 177 -17.55 6.49 6.75
CA ASN A 177 -16.98 5.68 5.65
C ASN A 177 -15.49 5.42 5.89
N SER A 178 -14.77 6.41 6.43
CA SER A 178 -13.38 6.27 6.81
C SER A 178 -13.19 5.20 7.89
N PHE A 179 -13.98 5.23 8.97
CA PHE A 179 -13.91 4.20 10.02
C PHE A 179 -14.28 2.81 9.51
N ILE A 180 -15.25 2.68 8.60
CA ILE A 180 -15.58 1.40 7.97
C ILE A 180 -14.36 0.86 7.22
N CYS A 181 -13.65 1.69 6.45
CA CYS A 181 -12.42 1.27 5.77
C CYS A 181 -11.35 0.80 6.76
N VAL A 182 -11.15 1.50 7.87
CA VAL A 182 -10.18 1.12 8.91
C VAL A 182 -10.55 -0.20 9.58
N ILE A 183 -11.83 -0.42 9.91
CA ILE A 183 -12.29 -1.67 10.51
C ILE A 183 -12.06 -2.84 9.55
N ILE A 184 -12.44 -2.69 8.28
CA ILE A 184 -12.23 -3.74 7.27
C ILE A 184 -10.72 -3.98 7.07
N ALA A 185 -9.90 -2.92 7.01
CA ALA A 185 -8.45 -3.04 6.91
C ALA A 185 -7.85 -3.82 8.09
N PHE A 186 -8.28 -3.52 9.32
CA PHE A 186 -7.86 -4.22 10.53
C PHE A 186 -8.22 -5.70 10.52
N LEU A 187 -9.40 -6.03 10.03
CA LEU A 187 -9.85 -7.41 9.90
C LEU A 187 -9.11 -8.20 8.80
N PHE A 188 -8.44 -7.53 7.86
CA PHE A 188 -7.51 -8.14 6.91
C PHE A 188 -6.07 -8.17 7.42
N HIS A 189 -5.64 -7.17 8.20
CA HIS A 189 -4.27 -7.10 8.71
C HIS A 189 -4.15 -6.17 9.91
N THR A 190 -3.78 -6.72 11.05
CA THR A 190 -3.80 -6.02 12.35
C THR A 190 -2.92 -4.78 12.40
N SER A 191 -1.75 -4.78 11.72
CA SER A 191 -0.88 -3.61 11.67
C SER A 191 -1.50 -2.38 10.99
N SER A 192 -2.67 -2.53 10.34
CA SER A 192 -3.41 -1.41 9.74
C SER A 192 -3.98 -0.40 10.74
N LEU A 193 -3.95 -0.69 12.06
CA LEU A 193 -4.24 0.33 13.08
C LEU A 193 -3.35 1.57 12.94
N LEU A 194 -2.17 1.43 12.34
CA LEU A 194 -1.30 2.55 11.96
C LEU A 194 -2.01 3.60 11.09
N ILE A 195 -3.00 3.19 10.31
CA ILE A 195 -3.80 4.08 9.45
C ILE A 195 -4.51 5.16 10.28
N LEU A 196 -5.01 4.82 11.47
CA LEU A 196 -5.63 5.82 12.36
C LEU A 196 -4.63 6.89 12.80
N LEU A 197 -3.39 6.48 13.12
CA LEU A 197 -2.32 7.42 13.47
C LEU A 197 -1.98 8.33 12.28
N ILE A 198 -1.97 7.79 11.06
CA ILE A 198 -1.76 8.58 9.85
C ILE A 198 -2.87 9.63 9.67
N TYR A 199 -4.13 9.29 9.93
CA TYR A 199 -5.24 10.25 9.83
C TYR A 199 -5.19 11.33 10.91
N LEU A 200 -4.83 10.97 12.14
CA LEU A 200 -4.62 11.93 13.22
C LEU A 200 -3.44 12.87 12.91
N LEU A 201 -2.39 12.33 12.32
CA LEU A 201 -1.24 13.10 11.87
C LEU A 201 -1.62 14.09 10.76
N TYR A 202 -2.48 13.69 9.82
CA TYR A 202 -3.05 14.59 8.82
C TYR A 202 -3.82 15.73 9.47
N ASP A 203 -4.72 15.44 10.41
CA ASP A 203 -5.50 16.47 11.10
C ASP A 203 -4.58 17.41 11.90
N TYR A 204 -3.51 16.90 12.53
CA TYR A 204 -2.52 17.74 13.21
C TYR A 204 -1.75 18.65 12.25
N ILE A 205 -1.22 18.11 11.16
CA ILE A 205 -0.38 18.86 10.21
C ILE A 205 -1.22 19.91 9.47
N VAL A 206 -2.33 19.48 8.89
CA VAL A 206 -3.12 20.30 7.95
C VAL A 206 -4.14 21.16 8.69
N LYS A 207 -4.95 20.56 9.58
CA LYS A 207 -6.03 21.27 10.27
C LYS A 207 -5.58 21.96 11.57
N GLY A 208 -4.45 21.55 12.13
CA GLY A 208 -3.90 22.14 13.38
C GLY A 208 -4.63 21.71 14.66
N THR A 209 -5.46 20.67 14.58
CA THR A 209 -6.25 20.19 15.73
C THR A 209 -6.16 18.67 15.81
N THR A 210 -5.76 18.17 16.97
CA THR A 210 -5.68 16.72 17.22
C THR A 210 -7.04 16.11 17.60
N LEU A 211 -8.02 16.89 18.04
CA LEU A 211 -9.32 16.39 18.55
C LEU A 211 -10.45 17.45 18.59
N SER A 212 -10.39 18.51 17.80
CA SER A 212 -11.48 19.49 17.83
C SER A 212 -12.71 19.01 17.07
N ILE A 213 -13.77 18.70 17.81
CA ILE A 213 -15.12 18.45 17.30
C ILE A 213 -15.77 19.76 16.81
N THR A 214 -15.16 20.90 17.14
CA THR A 214 -15.64 22.23 16.77
C THR A 214 -14.83 22.78 15.59
N GLY A 215 -15.52 22.99 14.47
CA GLY A 215 -14.96 23.38 13.17
C GLY A 215 -14.41 24.82 13.09
N ASN A 216 -13.47 25.21 13.93
CA ASN A 216 -12.78 26.47 13.78
C ASN A 216 -11.62 26.32 12.78
N ASN A 217 -11.70 27.02 11.66
CA ASN A 217 -10.66 27.12 10.63
C ASN A 217 -9.36 27.66 11.22
N VAL A 218 -8.45 26.77 11.61
CA VAL A 218 -7.08 27.15 11.98
C VAL A 218 -6.30 27.49 10.71
N SER A 219 -5.77 28.69 10.67
CA SER A 219 -5.03 29.25 9.54
C SER A 219 -3.98 28.28 8.97
N LYS A 220 -3.99 28.04 7.65
CA LYS A 220 -2.95 27.32 6.87
C LYS A 220 -1.53 27.86 7.08
N ARG A 221 -1.40 29.01 7.77
CA ARG A 221 -0.14 29.72 8.04
C ARG A 221 0.86 28.91 8.88
N ASN A 222 0.41 27.92 9.65
CA ASN A 222 1.23 27.18 10.62
C ASN A 222 1.51 25.71 10.24
N GLU A 223 1.33 25.31 9.00
CA GLU A 223 1.61 23.93 8.56
C GLU A 223 3.09 23.55 8.65
N THR A 224 4.00 24.46 8.25
CA THR A 224 5.44 24.16 8.22
C THR A 224 6.03 23.80 9.58
N PRO A 225 5.78 24.53 10.68
CA PRO A 225 6.24 24.10 12.00
C PRO A 225 5.67 22.74 12.41
N ARG A 226 4.39 22.47 12.16
CA ARG A 226 3.76 21.20 12.51
C ARG A 226 4.33 20.04 11.69
N MET A 227 4.61 20.26 10.40
CA MET A 227 5.31 19.32 9.54
C MET A 227 6.69 18.97 10.10
N LEU A 228 7.50 19.98 10.46
CA LEU A 228 8.85 19.75 11.01
C LEU A 228 8.81 19.04 12.36
N ILE A 229 7.87 19.39 13.25
CA ILE A 229 7.65 18.70 14.52
C ILE A 229 7.28 17.24 14.26
N SER A 230 6.39 16.98 13.32
CA SER A 230 5.99 15.60 12.96
C SER A 230 7.18 14.79 12.45
N MET A 231 8.02 15.37 11.59
CA MET A 231 9.25 14.69 11.12
C MET A 231 10.20 14.39 12.28
N GLY A 232 10.37 15.33 13.21
CA GLY A 232 11.16 15.13 14.43
C GLY A 232 10.62 14.01 15.31
N ILE A 233 9.30 13.95 15.53
CA ILE A 233 8.64 12.87 16.27
C ILE A 233 8.90 11.52 15.59
N GLY A 234 8.75 11.42 14.27
CA GLY A 234 9.04 10.19 13.52
C GLY A 234 10.47 9.71 13.70
N PHE A 235 11.43 10.65 13.70
CA PHE A 235 12.83 10.34 13.95
C PHE A 235 13.09 9.82 15.37
N VAL A 236 12.47 10.45 16.38
CA VAL A 236 12.55 9.98 17.78
C VAL A 236 11.92 8.60 17.93
N VAL A 237 10.73 8.37 17.35
CA VAL A 237 10.06 7.06 17.36
C VAL A 237 10.94 6.00 16.71
N MET A 238 11.59 6.32 15.58
CA MET A 238 12.51 5.41 14.91
C MET A 238 13.67 5.00 15.84
N ILE A 239 14.30 5.95 16.52
CA ILE A 239 15.42 5.66 17.44
C ILE A 239 14.93 4.84 18.65
N MET A 240 13.74 5.17 19.19
CA MET A 240 13.18 4.51 20.37
C MET A 240 12.49 3.18 20.07
N MET A 241 12.43 2.74 18.81
CA MET A 241 11.61 1.57 18.42
C MET A 241 12.01 0.30 19.17
N SER A 242 13.31 0.06 19.37
CA SER A 242 13.75 -1.11 20.16
C SER A 242 13.23 -1.09 21.60
N ALA A 243 13.24 0.09 22.23
CA ALA A 243 12.69 0.28 23.57
C ALA A 243 11.15 0.14 23.59
N ILE A 244 10.46 0.67 22.55
CA ILE A 244 9.01 0.54 22.39
C ILE A 244 8.61 -0.93 22.24
N VAL A 245 9.29 -1.68 21.38
CA VAL A 245 9.02 -3.11 21.18
C VAL A 245 9.30 -3.91 22.47
N SER A 246 10.37 -3.61 23.19
CA SER A 246 10.66 -4.24 24.48
C SER A 246 9.57 -3.95 25.54
N ALA A 247 9.06 -2.72 25.57
CA ALA A 247 7.97 -2.35 26.47
C ALA A 247 6.64 -3.04 26.10
N LEU A 248 6.31 -3.12 24.82
CA LEU A 248 5.13 -3.84 24.33
C LEU A 248 5.19 -5.33 24.66
N SER A 249 6.38 -5.92 24.59
CA SER A 249 6.63 -7.30 25.02
C SER A 249 6.30 -7.55 26.48
N ALA A 250 6.71 -6.61 27.35
CA ALA A 250 6.45 -6.72 28.78
C ALA A 250 4.96 -6.66 29.13
N VAL A 251 4.13 -6.10 28.25
CA VAL A 251 2.67 -5.95 28.40
C VAL A 251 1.88 -7.07 27.72
N GLY A 252 2.55 -8.13 27.22
CA GLY A 252 1.88 -9.32 26.65
C GLY A 252 1.93 -9.41 25.13
N PHE A 253 2.57 -8.48 24.44
CA PHE A 253 2.78 -8.52 22.97
C PHE A 253 4.12 -9.18 22.61
N GLY A 254 4.48 -10.26 23.33
CA GLY A 254 5.79 -10.95 23.21
C GLY A 254 6.12 -11.51 21.83
N GLU A 255 5.12 -11.82 21.01
CA GLU A 255 5.30 -12.28 19.63
C GLU A 255 6.08 -11.26 18.77
N TYR A 256 5.94 -9.96 19.07
CA TYR A 256 6.62 -8.90 18.33
C TYR A 256 8.11 -8.78 18.65
N VAL A 257 8.59 -9.35 19.76
CA VAL A 257 10.03 -9.34 20.12
C VAL A 257 10.83 -10.22 19.19
N SER A 258 10.27 -11.33 18.73
CA SER A 258 10.92 -12.20 17.75
C SER A 258 11.23 -11.48 16.43
N TYR A 259 10.53 -10.38 16.15
CA TYR A 259 10.78 -9.52 14.98
C TYR A 259 11.92 -8.51 15.19
N VAL A 260 12.41 -8.31 16.43
CA VAL A 260 13.48 -7.34 16.76
C VAL A 260 14.75 -8.12 17.11
N THR A 261 15.33 -8.77 16.14
CA THR A 261 16.54 -9.60 16.34
C THR A 261 17.84 -8.86 16.07
N GLY A 262 17.77 -7.74 15.32
CA GLY A 262 18.95 -6.98 14.89
C GLY A 262 19.07 -5.62 15.58
N LYS A 263 20.25 -4.98 15.44
CA LYS A 263 20.45 -3.58 15.80
C LYS A 263 19.99 -2.67 14.67
N LEU A 264 19.42 -1.51 15.02
CA LEU A 264 19.12 -0.48 14.04
C LEU A 264 20.43 0.03 13.42
N VAL A 265 20.59 -0.23 12.14
CA VAL A 265 21.72 0.25 11.34
C VAL A 265 21.20 1.11 10.21
N PHE A 266 21.83 2.25 9.97
CA PHE A 266 21.46 3.10 8.86
C PHE A 266 21.70 2.41 7.52
N MET A 267 20.65 2.31 6.71
CA MET A 267 20.65 1.70 5.38
C MET A 267 20.54 2.79 4.29
N PRO A 268 21.66 3.27 3.72
CA PRO A 268 21.65 4.37 2.74
C PRO A 268 20.82 4.06 1.50
N ASN A 269 20.75 2.81 1.08
CA ASN A 269 19.96 2.37 -0.07
C ASN A 269 18.46 2.67 0.10
N GLN A 270 17.93 2.57 1.32
CA GLN A 270 16.53 2.89 1.61
C GLN A 270 16.23 4.40 1.47
N LEU A 271 17.21 5.24 1.75
CA LEU A 271 17.12 6.68 1.49
C LEU A 271 17.27 6.98 -0.01
N LEU A 272 18.30 6.42 -0.66
CA LEU A 272 18.63 6.69 -2.07
C LEU A 272 17.46 6.36 -3.00
N ILE A 273 16.75 5.28 -2.73
CA ILE A 273 15.56 4.88 -3.48
C ILE A 273 14.43 5.95 -3.41
N ARG A 274 14.36 6.75 -2.33
CA ARG A 274 13.26 7.72 -2.15
C ARG A 274 13.63 9.16 -2.47
N ILE A 275 14.91 9.43 -2.74
CA ILE A 275 15.37 10.78 -3.11
C ILE A 275 14.63 11.37 -4.30
N PRO A 276 14.40 10.66 -5.43
CA PRO A 276 13.71 11.22 -6.58
C PRO A 276 12.27 11.67 -6.26
N GLN A 277 11.53 10.90 -5.45
CA GLN A 277 10.18 11.24 -5.01
C GLN A 277 10.18 12.48 -4.12
N ILE A 278 11.07 12.52 -3.12
CA ILE A 278 11.21 13.66 -2.20
C ILE A 278 11.57 14.93 -2.97
N ILE A 279 12.53 14.86 -3.89
CA ILE A 279 12.90 15.99 -4.75
C ILE A 279 11.72 16.47 -5.58
N LEU A 280 10.97 15.55 -6.19
CA LEU A 280 9.79 15.89 -6.98
C LEU A 280 8.73 16.61 -6.12
N ILE A 281 8.45 16.10 -4.91
CA ILE A 281 7.47 16.69 -3.99
C ILE A 281 7.93 18.08 -3.57
N ILE A 282 9.21 18.25 -3.17
CA ILE A 282 9.77 19.55 -2.80
C ILE A 282 9.74 20.53 -3.98
N TRP A 283 10.10 20.08 -5.18
CA TRP A 283 10.06 20.93 -6.38
C TRP A 283 8.65 21.41 -6.72
N SER A 284 7.67 20.52 -6.59
CA SER A 284 6.26 20.84 -6.87
C SER A 284 5.54 21.51 -5.70
N TYR A 285 6.17 21.60 -4.51
CA TYR A 285 5.57 22.07 -3.26
C TYR A 285 4.80 23.37 -3.41
N ARG A 286 5.45 24.42 -3.96
CA ARG A 286 4.83 25.73 -4.13
C ARG A 286 3.61 25.73 -5.06
N TYR A 287 3.58 24.82 -6.02
CA TYR A 287 2.49 24.71 -6.99
C TYR A 287 1.30 23.98 -6.39
N LEU A 288 1.54 22.83 -5.78
CA LEU A 288 0.52 22.02 -5.13
C LEU A 288 -0.12 22.78 -3.96
N ARG A 289 0.66 23.52 -3.18
CA ARG A 289 0.14 24.35 -2.09
C ARG A 289 -0.80 25.46 -2.58
N LYS A 290 -0.54 26.05 -3.74
CA LYS A 290 -1.44 27.03 -4.36
C LYS A 290 -2.76 26.40 -4.81
N ASP A 291 -2.69 25.18 -5.30
CA ASP A 291 -3.85 24.41 -5.77
C ASP A 291 -4.67 23.83 -4.58
N GLY A 292 -4.26 24.11 -3.33
CA GLY A 292 -4.97 23.68 -2.11
C GLY A 292 -4.65 22.26 -1.66
N GLU A 293 -3.60 21.65 -2.23
CA GLU A 293 -3.17 20.29 -1.86
C GLU A 293 -2.45 20.24 -0.52
N ASP A 294 -2.61 19.12 0.17
CA ASP A 294 -2.06 18.87 1.50
C ASP A 294 -0.60 18.37 1.43
N ILE A 295 0.23 19.08 0.68
CA ILE A 295 1.60 18.69 0.32
C ILE A 295 2.51 18.50 1.54
N SER A 296 2.26 19.26 2.62
CA SER A 296 3.03 19.15 3.87
C SER A 296 2.83 17.76 4.51
N PHE A 297 1.61 17.23 4.45
CA PHE A 297 1.31 15.89 4.91
C PHE A 297 2.02 14.83 4.05
N PHE A 298 1.93 14.92 2.74
CA PHE A 298 2.56 13.94 1.84
C PHE A 298 4.09 13.94 1.98
N LEU A 299 4.72 15.10 2.21
CA LEU A 299 6.16 15.15 2.48
C LEU A 299 6.53 14.43 3.78
N VAL A 300 5.68 14.54 4.82
CA VAL A 300 5.87 13.75 6.06
C VAL A 300 5.71 12.26 5.79
N MET A 301 4.75 11.85 4.96
CA MET A 301 4.59 10.43 4.58
C MET A 301 5.85 9.88 3.92
N GLU A 302 6.46 10.61 3.00
CA GLU A 302 7.72 10.21 2.36
C GLU A 302 8.88 10.11 3.35
N VAL A 303 9.01 11.11 4.24
CA VAL A 303 10.03 11.07 5.30
C VAL A 303 9.82 9.86 6.21
N TYR A 304 8.57 9.57 6.60
CA TYR A 304 8.25 8.40 7.42
C TYR A 304 8.54 7.09 6.66
N ALA A 305 8.26 7.04 5.37
CA ALA A 305 8.61 5.89 4.55
C ALA A 305 10.13 5.63 4.55
N VAL A 306 10.97 6.68 4.51
CA VAL A 306 12.44 6.56 4.66
C VAL A 306 12.82 6.10 6.06
N LEU A 307 12.29 6.75 7.11
CA LEU A 307 12.65 6.46 8.50
C LEU A 307 12.28 5.03 8.88
N PHE A 308 11.04 4.63 8.61
CA PHE A 308 10.54 3.29 8.98
C PHE A 308 11.09 2.18 8.07
N SER A 309 11.57 2.47 6.87
CA SER A 309 12.28 1.50 6.05
C SER A 309 13.62 1.06 6.66
N GLN A 310 14.22 1.87 7.55
CA GLN A 310 15.45 1.51 8.27
C GLN A 310 15.26 0.28 9.17
N PHE A 311 14.02 -0.04 9.56
CA PHE A 311 13.72 -1.27 10.32
C PHE A 311 13.96 -2.56 9.54
N THR A 312 14.18 -2.50 8.24
CA THR A 312 14.67 -3.64 7.47
C THR A 312 16.01 -4.16 8.01
N SER A 313 16.84 -3.30 8.63
CA SER A 313 18.08 -3.70 9.30
C SER A 313 17.85 -4.51 10.59
N VAL A 314 16.71 -4.30 11.23
CA VAL A 314 16.34 -4.94 12.50
C VAL A 314 15.66 -6.28 12.27
N SER A 315 14.82 -6.35 11.23
CA SER A 315 14.06 -7.55 10.86
C SER A 315 13.71 -7.52 9.38
N GLY A 316 13.76 -8.66 8.71
CA GLY A 316 13.31 -8.80 7.32
C GLY A 316 11.86 -8.34 7.09
N TYR A 317 11.04 -8.30 8.15
CA TYR A 317 9.64 -7.84 8.10
C TYR A 317 9.49 -6.39 8.57
N GLY A 318 10.47 -5.83 9.30
CA GLY A 318 10.39 -4.49 9.90
C GLY A 318 10.15 -3.37 8.88
N GLY A 319 10.73 -3.48 7.70
CA GLY A 319 10.53 -2.53 6.62
C GLY A 319 9.11 -2.47 6.05
N ARG A 320 8.25 -3.46 6.35
CA ARG A 320 6.86 -3.48 5.86
C ARG A 320 6.01 -2.34 6.44
N ILE A 321 6.36 -1.83 7.63
CA ILE A 321 5.69 -0.66 8.22
C ILE A 321 5.83 0.57 7.32
N ALA A 322 6.97 0.75 6.68
CA ALA A 322 7.23 1.86 5.77
C ALA A 322 6.25 1.94 4.60
N LEU A 323 5.69 0.80 4.18
CA LEU A 323 4.78 0.74 3.04
C LEU A 323 3.43 1.42 3.30
N TYR A 324 2.98 1.50 4.58
CA TYR A 324 1.78 2.25 4.95
C TYR A 324 1.92 3.76 4.67
N PHE A 325 3.14 4.27 4.75
CA PHE A 325 3.44 5.66 4.42
C PHE A 325 3.72 5.83 2.94
N ALA A 326 4.47 4.91 2.35
CA ALA A 326 4.86 4.93 0.95
C ALA A 326 3.68 4.83 -0.02
N ILE A 327 2.60 4.11 0.33
CA ILE A 327 1.45 3.92 -0.57
C ILE A 327 0.80 5.25 -1.01
N PHE A 328 0.97 6.32 -0.22
CA PHE A 328 0.51 7.66 -0.57
C PHE A 328 1.25 8.27 -1.78
N GLU A 329 2.38 7.69 -2.21
CA GLU A 329 3.05 8.04 -3.48
C GLU A 329 2.07 7.95 -4.67
N VAL A 330 1.13 7.02 -4.63
CA VAL A 330 0.11 6.86 -5.68
C VAL A 330 -0.67 8.15 -5.90
N LEU A 331 -0.96 8.90 -4.84
CA LEU A 331 -1.64 10.19 -4.91
C LEU A 331 -0.67 11.33 -5.21
N VAL A 332 0.33 11.53 -4.36
CA VAL A 332 1.18 12.72 -4.40
C VAL A 332 2.04 12.79 -5.66
N ILE A 333 2.58 11.68 -6.14
CA ILE A 333 3.37 11.67 -7.38
C ILE A 333 2.48 12.03 -8.58
N SER A 334 1.25 11.49 -8.61
CA SER A 334 0.30 11.82 -9.67
C SER A 334 -0.10 13.31 -9.65
N GLN A 335 -0.37 13.87 -8.47
CA GLN A 335 -0.64 15.31 -8.28
C GLN A 335 0.55 16.17 -8.73
N ALA A 336 1.77 15.83 -8.28
CA ALA A 336 3.00 16.53 -8.66
C ALA A 336 3.24 16.52 -10.17
N MET A 337 3.05 15.37 -10.80
CA MET A 337 3.17 15.21 -12.26
C MET A 337 2.11 16.01 -13.02
N SER A 338 0.89 16.10 -12.47
CA SER A 338 -0.20 16.91 -13.03
C SER A 338 0.10 18.39 -12.89
N ALA A 339 0.56 18.84 -11.74
CA ALA A 339 0.95 20.22 -11.47
C ALA A 339 2.12 20.71 -12.36
N LEU A 340 3.03 19.83 -12.73
CA LEU A 340 4.16 20.15 -13.61
C LEU A 340 3.81 20.10 -15.10
N LYS A 341 2.69 19.50 -15.51
CA LYS A 341 2.32 19.34 -16.92
C LYS A 341 2.30 20.65 -17.71
N PRO A 342 1.73 21.78 -17.22
CA PRO A 342 1.68 23.04 -17.97
C PRO A 342 3.00 23.84 -17.91
N ARG A 343 4.07 23.32 -17.27
CA ARG A 343 5.30 24.05 -16.98
C ARG A 343 6.47 23.58 -17.85
N LYS A 344 7.39 24.51 -18.21
CA LYS A 344 8.60 24.17 -18.98
C LYS A 344 9.46 23.10 -18.26
N SER A 345 9.59 23.20 -16.94
CA SER A 345 10.31 22.19 -16.13
C SER A 345 9.68 20.79 -16.21
N GLY A 346 8.38 20.71 -16.43
CA GLY A 346 7.68 19.45 -16.59
C GLY A 346 8.09 18.67 -17.84
N ILE A 347 8.60 19.33 -18.87
CA ILE A 347 9.10 18.68 -20.08
C ILE A 347 10.26 17.73 -19.76
N ILE A 348 11.11 18.11 -18.81
CA ILE A 348 12.29 17.32 -18.40
C ILE A 348 11.96 16.42 -17.19
N ILE A 349 11.35 16.99 -16.15
CA ILE A 349 11.16 16.28 -14.87
C ILE A 349 10.19 15.08 -15.03
N ARG A 350 9.12 15.22 -15.80
CA ARG A 350 8.14 14.15 -15.96
C ARG A 350 8.72 12.88 -16.62
N PRO A 351 9.44 12.95 -17.76
CA PRO A 351 10.11 11.77 -18.30
C PRO A 351 11.14 11.15 -17.37
N LEU A 352 11.88 11.98 -16.62
CA LEU A 352 12.87 11.49 -15.64
C LEU A 352 12.20 10.67 -14.53
N ILE A 353 11.08 11.14 -13.98
CA ILE A 353 10.33 10.41 -12.95
C ILE A 353 9.71 9.12 -13.50
N ILE A 354 9.17 9.15 -14.72
CA ILE A 354 8.67 7.94 -15.39
C ILE A 354 9.82 6.93 -15.56
N GLY A 355 10.95 7.38 -16.11
CA GLY A 355 12.14 6.54 -16.28
C GLY A 355 12.67 5.99 -14.95
N TYR A 356 12.64 6.80 -13.88
CA TYR A 356 13.02 6.37 -12.54
C TYR A 356 12.12 5.24 -12.03
N TYR A 357 10.77 5.35 -12.11
CA TYR A 357 9.87 4.29 -11.65
C TYR A 357 9.99 3.01 -12.48
N MET A 358 10.23 3.12 -13.79
CA MET A 358 10.51 1.97 -14.66
C MET A 358 11.83 1.28 -14.26
N PHE A 359 12.89 2.08 -14.00
CA PHE A 359 14.16 1.58 -13.50
C PHE A 359 14.01 0.96 -12.12
N TYR A 360 13.27 1.61 -11.19
CA TYR A 360 12.97 1.08 -9.86
C TYR A 360 12.32 -0.30 -9.94
N TRP A 361 11.26 -0.44 -10.76
CA TRP A 361 10.58 -1.72 -10.96
C TRP A 361 11.55 -2.80 -11.45
N TRP A 362 12.33 -2.50 -12.47
CA TRP A 362 13.31 -3.43 -13.03
C TRP A 362 14.38 -3.78 -12.00
N TYR A 363 14.99 -2.77 -11.36
CA TYR A 363 16.06 -2.99 -10.39
C TYR A 363 15.58 -3.82 -9.19
N TYR A 364 14.45 -3.39 -8.57
CA TYR A 364 13.99 -3.95 -7.31
C TYR A 364 13.35 -5.33 -7.49
N PHE A 365 12.47 -5.52 -8.48
CA PHE A 365 11.73 -6.77 -8.63
C PHE A 365 12.41 -7.76 -9.61
N VAL A 366 13.17 -7.28 -10.62
CA VAL A 366 13.82 -8.17 -11.58
C VAL A 366 15.25 -8.47 -11.19
N PHE A 367 16.06 -7.44 -10.92
CA PHE A 367 17.48 -7.62 -10.62
C PHE A 367 17.71 -8.11 -9.18
N VAL A 368 17.12 -7.47 -8.16
CA VAL A 368 17.22 -7.86 -6.75
C VAL A 368 16.32 -9.07 -6.43
N GLY A 369 15.25 -9.29 -7.21
CA GLY A 369 14.30 -10.37 -6.98
C GLY A 369 13.41 -10.18 -5.75
N ALA A 370 13.20 -8.92 -5.32
CA ALA A 370 12.37 -8.62 -4.17
C ALA A 370 10.95 -9.17 -4.36
N HIS A 371 10.37 -9.69 -3.27
CA HIS A 371 9.07 -10.34 -3.21
C HIS A 371 8.94 -11.64 -4.01
N GLN A 372 9.98 -12.09 -4.72
CA GLN A 372 9.98 -13.33 -5.52
C GLN A 372 8.81 -13.44 -6.51
N THR A 373 8.46 -12.33 -7.14
CA THR A 373 7.35 -12.25 -8.09
C THR A 373 7.82 -12.31 -9.55
N VAL A 374 9.13 -12.21 -9.78
CA VAL A 374 9.77 -12.36 -11.10
C VAL A 374 10.81 -13.48 -11.01
N PRO A 375 10.85 -14.42 -11.97
CA PRO A 375 10.06 -14.50 -13.21
C PRO A 375 8.59 -14.81 -12.95
N TYR A 376 7.70 -14.28 -13.81
CA TYR A 376 6.31 -14.66 -13.81
C TYR A 376 6.14 -16.04 -14.43
N ILE A 377 5.45 -16.92 -13.74
CA ILE A 377 5.13 -18.28 -14.18
C ILE A 377 3.60 -18.41 -14.13
N PHE A 378 3.01 -18.87 -15.23
CA PHE A 378 1.59 -19.19 -15.26
C PHE A 378 1.32 -20.47 -14.47
N MET A 379 0.20 -20.49 -13.75
CA MET A 379 -0.29 -21.73 -13.13
C MET A 379 -0.71 -22.70 -14.25
N ARG A 380 -0.29 -23.93 -14.15
CA ARG A 380 -0.63 -25.02 -15.09
C ARG A 380 -1.84 -25.80 -14.58
#